data_eb0f6b4c5b5e14480dd813c14ca24e9d
#
_entry.id   eb0f6b4c5b5e14480dd813c14ca24e9d
#
_cell.length_a   1.000
_cell.length_b   1.000
_cell.length_c   1.000
_cell.angle_alpha   90.00
_cell.angle_beta   90.00
_cell.angle_gamma   90.00
#
_symmetry.space_group_name_H-M   'P 1'
#
loop_
_entity.id
_entity.type
_entity.pdbx_description
1 polymer ?
#
loop_
_entity_poly.entity_id
_entity_poly.type
_entity_poly.pdbx_seq_one_letter_code
_entity_poly.pdbx_strand_id
1 'polypeptide(L)'
;MESRNLILAIILSVGVLFIWSFFFEAPEQEMLDGEIESNDVSEVNSNELDMEAIDEIERSLGITENDNIGLDEALSADKRVKIETNSIVGSINLKGLRIDDIVLKKYNETQEEFSEKIRVLQPIDTYDGYEVTFGWIKNQDANFETPNAESIWKVSNSNATLTSNNEVEFEWSNKTGQTFMTTIGLDED
;
A
#
# COMPACT_ATOMS: atom_id res chain seq x y z
N MET A 1 -19.20 -53.14 3.22
CA MET A 1 -20.12 -51.96 3.26
C MET A 1 -19.38 -50.62 3.14
N GLU A 2 -18.09 -50.58 3.42
CA GLU A 2 -17.32 -49.30 3.42
C GLU A 2 -17.07 -48.70 2.03
N SER A 3 -16.85 -49.57 1.00
CA SER A 3 -16.60 -49.08 -0.37
C SER A 3 -17.79 -48.36 -1.00
N ARG A 4 -19.02 -48.74 -0.64
CA ARG A 4 -20.23 -48.02 -1.14
C ARG A 4 -20.38 -46.65 -0.55
N ASN A 5 -20.02 -46.47 0.72
CA ASN A 5 -20.06 -45.17 1.38
C ASN A 5 -18.95 -44.22 0.86
N LEU A 6 -17.77 -44.80 0.55
CA LEU A 6 -16.67 -44.07 -0.06
C LEU A 6 -17.05 -43.54 -1.46
N ILE A 7 -17.63 -44.41 -2.30
CA ILE A 7 -18.07 -44.01 -3.65
C ILE A 7 -19.16 -42.94 -3.57
N LEU A 8 -20.10 -43.08 -2.64
CA LEU A 8 -21.16 -42.11 -2.44
C LEU A 8 -20.64 -40.75 -1.96
N ALA A 9 -19.62 -40.75 -1.10
CA ALA A 9 -18.95 -39.52 -0.65
C ALA A 9 -18.22 -38.80 -1.81
N ILE A 10 -17.54 -39.57 -2.67
CA ILE A 10 -16.85 -38.99 -3.85
C ILE A 10 -17.86 -38.37 -4.83
N ILE A 11 -18.96 -39.09 -5.13
CA ILE A 11 -19.98 -38.58 -6.03
C ILE A 11 -20.61 -37.30 -5.47
N LEU A 12 -20.88 -37.25 -4.18
CA LEU A 12 -21.47 -36.08 -3.53
C LEU A 12 -20.49 -34.91 -3.54
N SER A 13 -19.20 -35.11 -3.27
CA SER A 13 -18.16 -34.09 -3.33
C SER A 13 -18.01 -33.49 -4.73
N VAL A 14 -17.93 -34.36 -5.75
CA VAL A 14 -17.87 -33.91 -7.15
C VAL A 14 -19.13 -33.17 -7.55
N GLY A 15 -20.31 -33.62 -7.11
CA GLY A 15 -21.58 -32.95 -7.36
C GLY A 15 -21.64 -31.52 -6.78
N VAL A 16 -21.12 -31.32 -5.58
CA VAL A 16 -21.02 -29.98 -4.96
C VAL A 16 -20.12 -29.06 -5.78
N LEU A 17 -18.98 -29.54 -6.28
CA LEU A 17 -18.07 -28.74 -7.11
C LEU A 17 -18.73 -28.37 -8.45
N PHE A 18 -19.48 -29.26 -9.07
CA PHE A 18 -20.24 -28.94 -10.29
C PHE A 18 -21.35 -27.91 -10.06
N ILE A 19 -22.09 -28.03 -8.95
CA ILE A 19 -23.11 -27.04 -8.59
C ILE A 19 -22.48 -25.69 -8.33
N TRP A 20 -21.32 -25.65 -7.62
CA TRP A 20 -20.59 -24.43 -7.36
C TRP A 20 -20.13 -23.76 -8.66
N SER A 21 -19.53 -24.50 -9.58
CA SER A 21 -19.11 -23.99 -10.90
C SER A 21 -20.26 -23.37 -11.66
N PHE A 22 -21.43 -24.00 -11.66
CA PHE A 22 -22.61 -23.50 -12.37
C PHE A 22 -23.22 -22.21 -11.78
N PHE A 23 -23.12 -22.03 -10.45
CA PHE A 23 -23.67 -20.84 -9.78
C PHE A 23 -22.69 -19.68 -9.65
N PHE A 24 -21.38 -19.96 -9.70
CA PHE A 24 -20.31 -18.97 -9.49
C PHE A 24 -19.37 -18.82 -10.69
N GLU A 25 -19.78 -19.30 -11.86
CA GLU A 25 -19.06 -19.00 -13.10
C GLU A 25 -19.14 -17.47 -13.32
N ALA A 26 -17.98 -16.82 -13.23
CA ALA A 26 -17.84 -15.41 -13.58
C ALA A 26 -18.25 -15.23 -15.07
N PRO A 27 -18.90 -14.11 -15.45
CA PRO A 27 -19.29 -13.89 -16.84
C PRO A 27 -18.06 -13.99 -17.74
N GLU A 28 -18.11 -14.89 -18.73
CA GLU A 28 -17.11 -15.01 -19.78
C GLU A 28 -16.93 -13.64 -20.44
N GLN A 29 -15.71 -13.12 -20.40
CA GLN A 29 -15.31 -12.05 -21.29
C GLN A 29 -15.37 -12.62 -22.71
N GLU A 30 -16.22 -12.05 -23.55
CA GLU A 30 -16.30 -12.34 -24.98
C GLU A 30 -14.92 -12.23 -25.60
N MET A 31 -14.30 -13.37 -25.87
CA MET A 31 -13.13 -13.42 -26.75
C MET A 31 -13.63 -13.09 -28.15
N LEU A 32 -13.20 -11.94 -28.65
CA LEU A 32 -13.32 -11.59 -30.06
C LEU A 32 -12.56 -12.65 -30.87
N ASP A 33 -13.31 -13.47 -31.63
CA ASP A 33 -12.77 -14.35 -32.67
C ASP A 33 -12.08 -13.48 -33.74
N GLY A 34 -10.74 -13.39 -33.61
CA GLY A 34 -9.86 -12.96 -34.67
C GLY A 34 -9.09 -14.19 -35.15
N GLU A 35 -9.42 -14.66 -36.35
CA GLU A 35 -8.66 -15.71 -37.07
C GLU A 35 -7.17 -15.31 -37.11
N ILE A 36 -6.33 -16.08 -36.39
CA ILE A 36 -4.89 -16.02 -36.60
C ILE A 36 -4.49 -17.25 -37.42
N GLU A 37 -4.19 -17.00 -38.67
CA GLU A 37 -3.52 -17.96 -39.58
C GLU A 37 -2.24 -18.48 -38.90
N SER A 38 -2.11 -19.79 -38.89
CA SER A 38 -0.96 -20.53 -38.44
C SER A 38 0.24 -20.26 -39.35
N ASN A 39 1.21 -19.50 -38.90
CA ASN A 39 2.56 -19.48 -39.48
C ASN A 39 3.58 -19.85 -38.40
N ASP A 40 4.16 -21.02 -38.64
CA ASP A 40 5.51 -21.52 -38.37
C ASP A 40 6.26 -20.91 -37.17
N VAL A 41 6.24 -21.63 -36.03
CA VAL A 41 7.05 -21.28 -34.85
C VAL A 41 8.47 -21.82 -35.05
N SER A 42 9.34 -20.98 -35.61
CA SER A 42 10.79 -21.16 -35.49
C SER A 42 11.25 -20.73 -34.11
N GLU A 43 12.09 -21.53 -33.49
CA GLU A 43 12.71 -21.40 -32.17
C GLU A 43 12.99 -19.94 -31.75
N VAL A 44 12.26 -19.42 -30.75
CA VAL A 44 12.58 -18.16 -30.11
C VAL A 44 13.61 -18.40 -29.03
N ASN A 45 14.82 -17.95 -29.31
CA ASN A 45 15.96 -17.91 -28.40
C ASN A 45 15.63 -17.00 -27.21
N SER A 46 15.54 -17.57 -26.01
CA SER A 46 15.08 -16.94 -24.78
C SER A 46 16.13 -16.02 -24.13
N ASN A 47 16.55 -14.94 -24.76
CA ASN A 47 17.50 -14.00 -24.13
C ASN A 47 17.40 -12.51 -24.56
N GLU A 48 16.38 -12.10 -25.28
CA GLU A 48 16.08 -10.66 -25.46
C GLU A 48 14.56 -10.49 -25.50
N LEU A 49 13.97 -10.38 -24.32
CA LEU A 49 12.66 -9.75 -24.20
C LEU A 49 12.87 -8.28 -24.52
N ASP A 50 12.36 -7.88 -25.68
CA ASP A 50 12.44 -6.52 -26.20
C ASP A 50 11.73 -5.59 -25.20
N MET A 51 12.46 -4.76 -24.45
CA MET A 51 11.91 -3.85 -23.45
C MET A 51 10.88 -2.90 -24.07
N GLU A 52 11.01 -2.58 -25.35
CA GLU A 52 10.02 -1.78 -26.09
C GLU A 52 8.66 -2.50 -26.22
N ALA A 53 8.64 -3.83 -26.36
CA ALA A 53 7.39 -4.60 -26.44
C ALA A 53 6.68 -4.69 -25.07
N ILE A 54 7.43 -4.69 -23.98
CA ILE A 54 6.87 -4.66 -22.60
C ILE A 54 6.25 -3.29 -22.36
N ASP A 55 6.93 -2.20 -22.67
CA ASP A 55 6.43 -0.83 -22.54
C ASP A 55 5.14 -0.59 -23.35
N GLU A 56 5.02 -1.20 -24.54
CA GLU A 56 3.83 -1.07 -25.36
C GLU A 56 2.63 -1.87 -24.81
N ILE A 57 2.88 -3.03 -24.21
CA ILE A 57 1.87 -3.85 -23.54
C ILE A 57 1.38 -3.15 -22.26
N GLU A 58 2.27 -2.63 -21.43
CA GLU A 58 1.94 -1.89 -20.22
C GLU A 58 1.11 -0.64 -20.52
N ARG A 59 1.50 0.10 -21.58
CA ARG A 59 0.75 1.26 -22.05
C ARG A 59 -0.65 0.90 -22.58
N SER A 60 -0.79 -0.26 -23.23
CA SER A 60 -2.08 -0.75 -23.76
C SER A 60 -3.02 -1.26 -22.67
N LEU A 61 -2.45 -1.77 -21.57
CA LEU A 61 -3.19 -2.23 -20.40
C LEU A 61 -3.57 -1.09 -19.45
N GLY A 62 -3.17 0.16 -19.75
CA GLY A 62 -3.40 1.31 -18.86
C GLY A 62 -2.63 1.20 -17.54
N ILE A 63 -1.59 0.36 -17.50
CA ILE A 63 -0.58 0.36 -16.46
C ILE A 63 0.25 1.60 -16.74
N THR A 64 -0.17 2.75 -16.22
CA THR A 64 0.76 3.87 -16.08
C THR A 64 1.88 3.35 -15.21
N GLU A 65 3.15 3.50 -15.66
CA GLU A 65 4.26 3.48 -14.73
C GLU A 65 3.82 4.39 -13.56
N ASN A 66 3.47 3.80 -12.42
CA ASN A 66 3.63 4.53 -11.20
C ASN A 66 5.11 4.87 -11.21
N ASP A 67 5.44 6.15 -11.24
CA ASP A 67 6.80 6.65 -11.02
C ASP A 67 7.17 6.30 -9.56
N ASN A 68 7.29 5.00 -9.28
CA ASN A 68 7.68 4.51 -7.98
C ASN A 68 9.13 4.94 -7.75
N ILE A 69 9.28 5.86 -6.81
CA ILE A 69 10.60 6.32 -6.39
C ILE A 69 11.21 5.35 -5.37
N GLY A 70 12.52 5.39 -5.23
CA GLY A 70 13.21 4.60 -4.21
C GLY A 70 12.79 5.02 -2.80
N LEU A 71 12.75 4.06 -1.87
CA LEU A 71 12.35 4.31 -0.49
C LEU A 71 13.17 5.44 0.18
N ASP A 72 14.49 5.43 0.01
CA ASP A 72 15.38 6.46 0.59
C ASP A 72 15.11 7.85 0.00
N GLU A 73 14.77 7.91 -1.27
CA GLU A 73 14.39 9.14 -1.95
C GLU A 73 13.07 9.66 -1.38
N ALA A 74 12.05 8.81 -1.27
CA ALA A 74 10.75 9.16 -0.69
C ALA A 74 10.86 9.65 0.75
N LEU A 75 11.67 8.99 1.58
CA LEU A 75 11.88 9.36 2.98
C LEU A 75 12.65 10.66 3.16
N SER A 76 13.46 11.05 2.18
CA SER A 76 14.25 12.30 2.20
C SER A 76 13.57 13.49 1.55
N ALA A 77 12.48 13.30 0.80
CA ALA A 77 11.80 14.33 0.03
C ALA A 77 11.19 15.45 0.89
N ASP A 78 10.67 15.11 2.06
CA ASP A 78 9.95 16.01 2.94
C ASP A 78 10.57 16.08 4.35
N LYS A 79 10.20 17.11 5.11
CA LYS A 79 10.56 17.19 6.54
C LYS A 79 9.74 16.19 7.34
N ARG A 80 10.39 15.52 8.28
CA ARG A 80 9.80 14.45 9.07
C ARG A 80 10.08 14.61 10.56
N VAL A 81 9.17 14.06 11.39
CA VAL A 81 9.38 13.88 12.83
C VAL A 81 9.71 12.41 13.07
N LYS A 82 10.83 12.14 13.71
CA LYS A 82 11.28 10.78 14.02
C LYS A 82 10.36 10.10 15.05
N ILE A 83 10.11 8.81 14.87
CA ILE A 83 9.49 7.92 15.85
C ILE A 83 10.56 6.95 16.36
N GLU A 84 10.69 6.81 17.68
CA GLU A 84 11.66 5.90 18.30
C GLU A 84 11.10 5.34 19.61
N THR A 85 10.76 4.04 19.63
CA THR A 85 10.35 3.32 20.84
C THR A 85 11.14 2.01 20.99
N ASN A 86 10.82 1.19 21.97
CA ASN A 86 11.42 -0.15 22.12
C ASN A 86 10.96 -1.13 21.04
N SER A 87 9.80 -0.91 20.44
CA SER A 87 9.14 -1.86 19.52
C SER A 87 9.15 -1.38 18.08
N ILE A 88 9.10 -0.07 17.85
CA ILE A 88 9.04 0.53 16.51
C ILE A 88 10.08 1.63 16.31
N VAL A 89 10.45 1.83 15.05
CA VAL A 89 11.20 2.98 14.57
C VAL A 89 10.56 3.46 13.27
N GLY A 90 10.60 4.75 13.02
CA GLY A 90 10.02 5.33 11.81
C GLY A 90 9.95 6.84 11.83
N SER A 91 9.01 7.39 11.09
CA SER A 91 8.82 8.84 11.04
C SER A 91 7.43 9.26 10.55
N ILE A 92 7.04 10.49 10.90
CA ILE A 92 5.83 11.16 10.47
C ILE A 92 6.23 12.22 9.45
N ASN A 93 5.63 12.19 8.26
CA ASN A 93 5.82 13.20 7.23
C ASN A 93 5.04 14.47 7.59
N LEU A 94 5.68 15.64 7.58
CA LEU A 94 5.02 16.92 7.86
C LEU A 94 4.18 17.42 6.67
N LYS A 95 4.34 16.87 5.47
CA LYS A 95 3.45 17.12 4.35
C LYS A 95 2.25 16.17 4.48
N GLY A 96 1.06 16.74 4.64
CA GLY A 96 -0.18 16.01 4.87
C GLY A 96 -0.34 15.41 6.25
N LEU A 97 0.65 15.50 7.13
CA LEU A 97 0.70 14.84 8.45
C LEU A 97 0.46 13.32 8.32
N ARG A 98 1.25 12.66 7.48
CA ARG A 98 1.12 11.23 7.17
C ARG A 98 2.04 10.39 8.05
N ILE A 99 1.54 9.24 8.49
CA ILE A 99 2.39 8.18 9.06
C ILE A 99 2.63 7.17 7.95
N ASP A 100 3.79 7.24 7.34
CA ASP A 100 4.17 6.50 6.15
C ASP A 100 5.57 5.84 6.25
N ASP A 101 6.08 5.68 7.49
CA ASP A 101 7.37 5.04 7.75
C ASP A 101 7.34 4.42 9.15
N ILE A 102 7.00 3.13 9.22
CA ILE A 102 7.00 2.34 10.46
C ILE A 102 7.67 1.00 10.22
N VAL A 103 8.70 0.72 11.02
CA VAL A 103 9.45 -0.54 11.02
C VAL A 103 9.38 -1.18 12.40
N LEU A 104 9.11 -2.48 12.45
CA LEU A 104 9.05 -3.29 13.67
C LEU A 104 10.46 -3.73 14.07
N LYS A 105 10.98 -3.25 15.20
CA LYS A 105 12.36 -3.54 15.65
C LYS A 105 12.57 -5.00 16.06
N LYS A 106 11.53 -5.68 16.52
CA LYS A 106 11.59 -7.05 17.06
C LYS A 106 11.28 -8.15 16.05
N TYR A 107 10.80 -7.81 14.85
CA TYR A 107 10.35 -8.77 13.86
C TYR A 107 11.17 -8.65 12.57
N ASN A 108 11.60 -9.79 12.05
CA ASN A 108 12.32 -9.91 10.79
C ASN A 108 11.37 -10.40 9.71
N GLU A 109 11.63 -10.07 8.45
CA GLU A 109 10.85 -10.54 7.30
C GLU A 109 10.94 -12.06 7.10
N THR A 110 12.11 -12.63 7.40
CA THR A 110 12.33 -14.07 7.34
C THR A 110 12.90 -14.59 8.65
N GLN A 111 13.03 -15.92 8.79
CA GLN A 111 13.64 -16.57 9.97
C GLN A 111 15.18 -16.52 9.97
N GLU A 112 15.78 -15.91 8.96
CA GLU A 112 17.23 -15.75 8.88
C GLU A 112 17.71 -14.67 9.86
N GLU A 113 18.85 -14.89 10.51
CA GLU A 113 19.38 -14.04 11.58
C GLU A 113 19.67 -12.59 11.13
N PHE A 114 20.02 -12.40 9.86
CA PHE A 114 20.35 -11.09 9.26
C PHE A 114 19.31 -10.58 8.27
N SER A 115 18.07 -11.12 8.32
CA SER A 115 16.97 -10.62 7.52
C SER A 115 16.60 -9.18 7.89
N GLU A 116 16.08 -8.45 6.92
CA GLU A 116 15.56 -7.11 7.13
C GLU A 116 14.40 -7.11 8.13
N LYS A 117 14.16 -5.96 8.74
CA LYS A 117 13.04 -5.78 9.67
C LYS A 117 11.75 -5.56 8.89
N ILE A 118 10.64 -6.08 9.43
CA ILE A 118 9.33 -5.86 8.83
C ILE A 118 9.00 -4.37 8.82
N ARG A 119 8.81 -3.83 7.62
CA ARG A 119 8.26 -2.50 7.40
C ARG A 119 6.74 -2.61 7.24
N VAL A 120 6.00 -1.92 8.10
CA VAL A 120 4.52 -1.95 8.15
C VAL A 120 3.92 -0.83 7.31
N LEU A 121 4.56 0.35 7.34
CA LEU A 121 4.14 1.51 6.57
C LEU A 121 5.34 2.04 5.78
N GLN A 122 5.10 2.45 4.53
CA GLN A 122 6.07 3.14 3.70
C GLN A 122 5.36 4.10 2.74
N PRO A 123 6.05 5.16 2.26
CA PRO A 123 5.44 6.20 1.43
C PRO A 123 4.70 5.64 0.23
N ILE A 124 3.53 6.21 -0.05
CA ILE A 124 2.62 5.74 -1.12
C ILE A 124 3.26 5.81 -2.52
N ASP A 125 4.25 6.68 -2.70
CA ASP A 125 4.99 6.84 -3.95
C ASP A 125 6.07 5.75 -4.16
N THR A 126 6.18 4.77 -3.25
CA THR A 126 7.08 3.61 -3.37
C THR A 126 6.33 2.37 -3.84
N TYR A 127 7.06 1.32 -4.26
CA TYR A 127 6.48 0.10 -4.86
C TYR A 127 5.41 -0.56 -3.97
N ASP A 128 5.66 -0.70 -2.67
CA ASP A 128 4.72 -1.30 -1.70
C ASP A 128 4.15 -0.22 -0.76
N GLY A 129 3.83 0.97 -1.30
CA GLY A 129 3.36 2.11 -0.54
C GLY A 129 2.10 1.81 0.26
N TYR A 130 2.16 2.04 1.57
CA TYR A 130 1.04 1.93 2.48
C TYR A 130 1.18 2.92 3.63
N GLU A 131 0.22 3.84 3.76
CA GLU A 131 0.29 4.95 4.71
C GLU A 131 -1.01 5.16 5.47
N VAL A 132 -0.92 5.87 6.61
CA VAL A 132 -2.06 6.35 7.38
C VAL A 132 -2.15 7.86 7.24
N THR A 133 -3.33 8.34 6.87
CA THR A 133 -3.63 9.77 6.73
C THR A 133 -4.76 10.20 7.66
N PHE A 134 -4.73 11.43 8.07
CA PHE A 134 -5.77 12.07 8.89
C PHE A 134 -6.40 13.22 8.11
N GLY A 135 -7.71 13.40 8.27
CA GLY A 135 -8.42 14.46 7.56
C GLY A 135 -9.50 15.12 8.40
N TRP A 136 -9.88 16.33 8.01
CA TRP A 136 -10.99 17.06 8.59
C TRP A 136 -12.14 17.11 7.60
N ILE A 137 -13.30 16.68 8.06
CA ILE A 137 -14.55 16.80 7.31
C ILE A 137 -15.23 18.09 7.76
N LYS A 138 -15.41 19.02 6.84
CA LYS A 138 -16.14 20.24 7.11
C LYS A 138 -17.64 20.12 6.81
N ASN A 139 -18.46 20.80 7.60
CA ASN A 139 -19.89 20.93 7.30
C ASN A 139 -20.11 21.75 6.04
N GLN A 140 -21.24 21.56 5.37
CA GLN A 140 -21.57 22.23 4.10
C GLN A 140 -21.55 23.78 4.20
N ASP A 141 -21.82 24.32 5.39
CA ASP A 141 -21.83 25.78 5.66
C ASP A 141 -20.45 26.34 6.03
N ALA A 142 -19.44 25.48 6.20
CA ALA A 142 -18.10 25.92 6.59
C ALA A 142 -17.34 26.52 5.39
N ASN A 143 -17.15 27.83 5.41
CA ASN A 143 -16.47 28.58 4.35
C ASN A 143 -15.00 28.88 4.70
N PHE A 144 -14.24 27.87 5.10
CA PHE A 144 -12.80 27.98 5.35
C PHE A 144 -12.06 26.75 4.83
N GLU A 145 -10.77 26.93 4.57
CA GLU A 145 -9.88 25.89 4.10
C GLU A 145 -9.48 24.96 5.26
N THR A 146 -9.61 23.64 5.08
CA THR A 146 -9.10 22.61 6.01
C THR A 146 -7.77 22.05 5.53
N PRO A 147 -6.94 21.48 6.42
CA PRO A 147 -5.74 20.77 5.98
C PRO A 147 -6.06 19.64 4.99
N ASN A 148 -5.14 19.41 4.08
CA ASN A 148 -5.20 18.34 3.07
C ASN A 148 -3.83 17.66 2.89
N ALA A 149 -3.70 16.75 1.95
CA ALA A 149 -2.47 15.99 1.69
C ALA A 149 -1.24 16.88 1.35
N GLU A 150 -1.46 18.08 0.81
CA GLU A 150 -0.40 19.01 0.46
C GLU A 150 -0.06 20.03 1.57
N SER A 151 -0.80 20.01 2.67
CA SER A 151 -0.61 20.93 3.79
C SER A 151 0.70 20.64 4.53
N ILE A 152 1.53 21.66 4.68
CA ILE A 152 2.80 21.53 5.40
C ILE A 152 2.59 21.89 6.88
N TRP A 153 2.67 20.90 7.72
CA TRP A 153 2.52 21.03 9.16
C TRP A 153 3.82 21.46 9.83
N LYS A 154 3.69 22.03 11.01
CA LYS A 154 4.80 22.43 11.87
C LYS A 154 4.67 21.74 13.20
N VAL A 155 5.81 21.41 13.81
CA VAL A 155 5.84 20.97 15.21
C VAL A 155 5.73 22.23 16.09
N SER A 156 4.73 22.26 16.97
CA SER A 156 4.46 23.40 17.85
C SER A 156 5.15 23.30 19.20
N ASN A 157 5.45 22.06 19.64
CA ASN A 157 6.25 21.87 20.87
C ASN A 157 7.74 21.60 20.54
N SER A 158 8.58 21.53 21.58
CA SER A 158 10.04 21.36 21.40
C SER A 158 10.46 19.92 21.10
N ASN A 159 9.51 18.97 20.99
CA ASN A 159 9.81 17.56 20.81
C ASN A 159 10.07 17.24 19.32
N ALA A 160 11.32 16.99 18.98
CA ALA A 160 11.73 16.61 17.62
C ALA A 160 11.62 15.11 17.32
N THR A 161 11.31 14.28 18.35
CA THR A 161 11.19 12.83 18.27
C THR A 161 10.02 12.38 19.11
N LEU A 162 9.15 11.56 18.52
CA LEU A 162 8.04 10.91 19.20
C LEU A 162 8.54 9.60 19.84
N THR A 163 8.30 9.46 21.14
CA THR A 163 8.68 8.29 21.95
C THR A 163 7.46 7.83 22.75
N SER A 164 7.56 6.67 23.46
CA SER A 164 6.50 6.23 24.36
C SER A 164 6.29 7.13 25.60
N ASN A 165 7.19 8.09 25.85
CA ASN A 165 7.14 8.95 27.05
C ASN A 165 6.80 10.41 26.73
N ASN A 166 6.48 10.73 25.49
CA ASN A 166 6.12 12.10 25.12
C ASN A 166 5.05 12.11 24.01
N GLU A 167 4.47 13.28 23.83
CA GLU A 167 3.58 13.59 22.72
C GLU A 167 4.21 14.67 21.85
N VAL A 168 3.90 14.64 20.56
CA VAL A 168 4.29 15.69 19.62
C VAL A 168 3.05 16.41 19.15
N GLU A 169 3.09 17.74 19.27
CA GLU A 169 2.02 18.61 18.82
C GLU A 169 2.35 19.19 17.45
N PHE A 170 1.38 19.11 16.55
CA PHE A 170 1.47 19.63 15.19
C PHE A 170 0.45 20.72 14.99
N GLU A 171 0.83 21.77 14.27
CA GLU A 171 -0.05 22.87 13.89
C GLU A 171 0.00 23.15 12.39
N TRP A 172 -1.14 23.53 11.85
CA TRP A 172 -1.28 24.09 10.53
C TRP A 172 -2.30 25.23 10.55
N SER A 173 -1.99 26.33 9.87
CA SER A 173 -2.88 27.49 9.78
C SER A 173 -3.23 27.78 8.33
N ASN A 174 -4.52 28.03 8.06
CA ASN A 174 -4.97 28.46 6.75
C ASN A 174 -4.78 29.96 6.53
N LYS A 175 -5.07 30.42 5.32
CA LYS A 175 -4.93 31.83 4.91
C LYS A 175 -5.96 32.76 5.59
N THR A 176 -7.03 32.20 6.15
CA THR A 176 -8.12 32.93 6.81
C THR A 176 -7.97 33.01 8.32
N GLY A 177 -6.85 32.51 8.87
CA GLY A 177 -6.48 32.68 10.27
C GLY A 177 -6.97 31.56 11.21
N GLN A 178 -7.56 30.48 10.67
CA GLN A 178 -7.87 29.31 11.51
C GLN A 178 -6.63 28.45 11.66
N THR A 179 -6.37 28.00 12.89
CA THR A 179 -5.30 27.08 13.22
C THR A 179 -5.87 25.72 13.60
N PHE A 180 -5.34 24.68 13.00
CA PHE A 180 -5.64 23.28 13.30
C PHE A 180 -4.49 22.71 14.09
N MET A 181 -4.81 22.02 15.17
CA MET A 181 -3.83 21.40 16.06
C MET A 181 -4.14 19.90 16.16
N THR A 182 -3.10 19.10 16.16
CA THR A 182 -3.18 17.65 16.34
C THR A 182 -2.05 17.21 17.26
N THR A 183 -2.37 16.40 18.25
CA THR A 183 -1.39 15.79 19.14
C THR A 183 -1.30 14.31 18.85
N ILE A 184 -0.08 13.80 18.66
CA ILE A 184 0.19 12.38 18.46
C ILE A 184 1.05 11.90 19.61
N GLY A 185 0.60 10.83 20.26
CA GLY A 185 1.27 10.11 21.32
C GLY A 185 1.31 8.62 21.01
N LEU A 186 2.19 7.88 21.67
CA LEU A 186 2.30 6.43 21.58
C LEU A 186 2.05 5.85 22.97
N ASP A 187 1.25 4.78 23.01
CA ASP A 187 1.04 4.01 24.23
C ASP A 187 2.30 3.20 24.58
N GLU A 188 2.49 2.88 25.84
CA GLU A 188 3.53 1.95 26.30
C GLU A 188 3.07 0.52 25.99
N ASP A 189 3.89 -0.24 25.24
CA ASP A 189 3.75 -1.69 25.02
C ASP A 189 4.55 -2.49 26.07
#